data_f3f7f7f6e1988d25bf2ccd3284b19b58
#
_entry.id   f3f7f7f6e1988d25bf2ccd3284b19b58
#
_cell.length_a   1.000
_cell.length_b   1.000
_cell.length_c   1.000
_cell.angle_alpha   90.00
_cell.angle_beta   90.00
_cell.angle_gamma   90.00
#
_symmetry.space_group_name_H-M   'P 1'
#
loop_
_entity.id
_entity.type
_entity.pdbx_description
1 polymer ?
#
loop_
_entity_poly.entity_id
_entity_poly.type
_entity_poly.pdbx_seq_one_letter_code
_entity_poly.pdbx_strand_id
1 'polypeptide(L)'
;MYFCLPKIAAAKITNLKMAKQQKYYVVWSGKQPGVYDNWNDCKAQVYQFENAKYKSFESRSAAESAFKQGYEKFYKSHPSEKNSAKQLILLQDQSKPILRSLSVDAAWNSVTKVMEYRGVYTETGQEWFHKGPFPHATNNVGEFLAIVHGLALIKQKGYDIPIYTDSMTALSWVRKKKHNSVILPTADNEEVLDLLERAENWLRNNTYETPIYKWNTPLWGEIPADFGRK
;
A
#
# COMPACT_ATOMS: atom_id res chain seq x y z
N MET A 1 -38.25 -20.50 47.33
CA MET A 1 -37.80 -21.45 46.30
C MET A 1 -36.77 -20.75 45.42
N TYR A 2 -35.47 -20.98 45.72
CA TYR A 2 -34.37 -20.40 44.89
C TYR A 2 -33.93 -21.44 43.88
N PHE A 3 -34.12 -21.15 42.60
CA PHE A 3 -33.59 -21.97 41.51
C PHE A 3 -32.11 -21.67 41.28
N CYS A 4 -31.29 -22.65 41.57
CA CYS A 4 -29.83 -22.64 41.35
C CYS A 4 -29.57 -23.04 39.89
N LEU A 5 -29.01 -22.11 39.04
CA LEU A 5 -28.56 -22.45 37.71
C LEU A 5 -27.10 -22.95 37.76
N PRO A 6 -26.74 -24.01 36.99
CA PRO A 6 -25.40 -24.57 37.03
C PRO A 6 -24.39 -23.67 36.33
N LYS A 7 -23.20 -23.52 36.93
CA LYS A 7 -22.04 -22.86 36.36
C LYS A 7 -21.55 -23.61 35.10
N ILE A 8 -21.63 -22.95 33.96
CA ILE A 8 -21.03 -23.46 32.73
C ILE A 8 -19.52 -23.26 32.87
N ALA A 9 -18.77 -24.35 32.81
CA ALA A 9 -17.32 -24.36 32.84
C ALA A 9 -16.74 -23.63 31.62
N ALA A 10 -15.83 -22.69 31.85
CA ALA A 10 -15.09 -22.01 30.81
C ALA A 10 -14.23 -23.01 30.04
N ALA A 11 -14.61 -23.26 28.81
CA ALA A 11 -13.81 -24.05 27.88
C ALA A 11 -12.50 -23.27 27.57
N LYS A 12 -11.37 -23.90 27.85
CA LYS A 12 -10.03 -23.42 27.48
C LYS A 12 -9.98 -23.26 25.96
N ILE A 13 -9.93 -22.01 25.49
CA ILE A 13 -9.61 -21.70 24.10
C ILE A 13 -8.12 -22.00 23.94
N THR A 14 -7.81 -23.16 23.39
CA THR A 14 -6.46 -23.51 22.93
C THR A 14 -6.11 -22.61 21.76
N ASN A 15 -5.11 -21.74 21.96
CA ASN A 15 -4.48 -20.95 20.92
C ASN A 15 -3.90 -21.89 19.84
N LEU A 16 -4.65 -22.14 18.78
CA LEU A 16 -4.11 -22.73 17.56
C LEU A 16 -3.21 -21.66 16.92
N LYS A 17 -1.90 -21.75 17.17
CA LYS A 17 -0.91 -21.09 16.33
C LYS A 17 -1.13 -21.55 14.89
N MET A 18 -1.70 -20.71 14.05
CA MET A 18 -1.76 -20.96 12.61
C MET A 18 -0.33 -21.16 12.12
N ALA A 19 0.02 -22.37 11.73
CA ALA A 19 1.30 -22.70 11.14
C ALA A 19 1.49 -21.83 9.90
N LYS A 20 2.60 -21.08 9.84
CA LYS A 20 2.96 -20.29 8.66
C LYS A 20 3.00 -21.23 7.46
N GLN A 21 2.10 -21.05 6.51
CA GLN A 21 2.04 -21.86 5.29
C GLN A 21 3.38 -21.78 4.57
N GLN A 22 4.01 -22.92 4.32
CA GLN A 22 5.30 -23.00 3.64
C GLN A 22 5.14 -22.47 2.21
N LYS A 23 6.07 -21.62 1.76
CA LYS A 23 6.09 -21.08 0.40
C LYS A 23 7.30 -21.59 -0.34
N TYR A 24 7.12 -21.80 -1.64
CA TYR A 24 8.16 -22.20 -2.58
C TYR A 24 8.46 -21.02 -3.52
N TYR A 25 9.69 -20.89 -3.96
CA TYR A 25 10.13 -19.74 -4.74
C TYR A 25 10.77 -20.20 -6.04
N VAL A 26 10.42 -19.54 -7.13
CA VAL A 26 11.02 -19.76 -8.44
C VAL A 26 11.90 -18.56 -8.76
N VAL A 27 13.14 -18.82 -9.15
CA VAL A 27 14.05 -17.82 -9.72
C VAL A 27 14.26 -18.19 -11.18
N TRP A 28 13.78 -17.35 -12.11
CA TRP A 28 14.04 -17.50 -13.54
C TRP A 28 15.27 -16.72 -14.00
N SER A 29 15.59 -15.60 -13.31
CA SER A 29 16.78 -14.80 -13.55
C SER A 29 17.38 -14.41 -12.21
N GLY A 30 18.60 -14.83 -11.96
CA GLY A 30 19.35 -14.66 -10.71
C GLY A 30 20.70 -15.36 -10.85
N LYS A 31 21.47 -15.39 -9.75
CA LYS A 31 22.78 -16.07 -9.73
C LYS A 31 22.68 -17.55 -10.13
N GLN A 32 21.65 -18.24 -9.60
CA GLN A 32 21.31 -19.60 -10.01
C GLN A 32 19.79 -19.67 -10.22
N PRO A 33 19.27 -19.82 -11.46
CA PRO A 33 17.87 -20.10 -11.75
C PRO A 33 17.45 -21.46 -11.19
N GLY A 34 16.24 -21.54 -10.60
CA GLY A 34 15.77 -22.79 -9.99
C GLY A 34 14.54 -22.60 -9.11
N VAL A 35 14.14 -23.71 -8.44
CA VAL A 35 13.05 -23.73 -7.45
C VAL A 35 13.63 -23.89 -6.05
N TYR A 36 13.20 -23.04 -5.10
CA TYR A 36 13.72 -22.96 -3.75
C TYR A 36 12.61 -23.17 -2.73
N ASP A 37 12.91 -23.93 -1.68
CA ASP A 37 11.94 -24.33 -0.65
C ASP A 37 11.75 -23.26 0.44
N ASN A 38 12.62 -22.24 0.48
CA ASN A 38 12.55 -21.15 1.46
C ASN A 38 13.04 -19.82 0.86
N TRP A 39 12.69 -18.74 1.55
CA TRP A 39 13.05 -17.38 1.13
C TRP A 39 14.55 -17.08 1.23
N ASN A 40 15.24 -17.65 2.21
CA ASN A 40 16.68 -17.33 2.40
C ASN A 40 17.50 -17.80 1.21
N ASP A 41 17.23 -19.01 0.73
CA ASP A 41 17.93 -19.57 -0.44
C ASP A 41 17.57 -18.80 -1.71
N CYS A 42 16.29 -18.48 -1.92
CA CYS A 42 15.85 -17.63 -3.01
C CYS A 42 16.50 -16.24 -2.97
N LYS A 43 16.51 -15.60 -1.79
CA LYS A 43 17.13 -14.29 -1.58
C LYS A 43 18.61 -14.27 -1.95
N ALA A 44 19.36 -15.31 -1.60
CA ALA A 44 20.76 -15.41 -1.96
C ALA A 44 21.01 -15.35 -3.48
N GLN A 45 20.05 -15.83 -4.28
CA GLN A 45 20.14 -15.85 -5.73
C GLN A 45 19.75 -14.53 -6.40
N VAL A 46 18.87 -13.76 -5.76
CA VAL A 46 18.30 -12.52 -6.36
C VAL A 46 18.88 -11.25 -5.74
N TYR A 47 19.53 -11.35 -4.58
CA TYR A 47 20.12 -10.21 -3.90
C TYR A 47 21.28 -9.60 -4.71
N GLN A 48 21.16 -8.29 -5.01
CA GLN A 48 22.11 -7.53 -5.85
C GLN A 48 22.30 -8.13 -7.26
N PHE A 49 21.31 -8.86 -7.78
CA PHE A 49 21.34 -9.34 -9.15
C PHE A 49 20.44 -8.43 -10.00
N GLU A 50 21.03 -7.77 -10.97
CA GLU A 50 20.32 -6.84 -11.85
C GLU A 50 19.25 -7.56 -12.66
N ASN A 51 18.03 -6.98 -12.69
CA ASN A 51 16.87 -7.56 -13.37
C ASN A 51 16.49 -8.97 -12.90
N ALA A 52 16.67 -9.30 -11.61
CA ALA A 52 16.25 -10.56 -11.05
C ALA A 52 14.74 -10.83 -11.27
N LYS A 53 14.42 -12.06 -11.70
CA LYS A 53 13.05 -12.50 -11.99
C LYS A 53 12.72 -13.68 -11.10
N TYR A 54 11.85 -13.47 -10.11
CA TYR A 54 11.45 -14.51 -9.15
C TYR A 54 10.01 -14.34 -8.70
N LYS A 55 9.40 -15.42 -8.19
CA LYS A 55 8.02 -15.41 -7.67
C LYS A 55 7.81 -16.52 -6.64
N SER A 56 6.91 -16.30 -5.66
CA SER A 56 6.52 -17.30 -4.67
C SER A 56 5.27 -18.07 -5.09
N PHE A 57 5.19 -19.35 -4.68
CA PHE A 57 4.08 -20.27 -4.91
C PHE A 57 3.70 -20.96 -3.61
N GLU A 58 2.45 -21.44 -3.53
CA GLU A 58 1.92 -22.11 -2.34
C GLU A 58 2.21 -23.62 -2.30
N SER A 59 2.65 -24.19 -3.42
CA SER A 59 3.07 -25.60 -3.51
C SER A 59 4.31 -25.77 -4.36
N ARG A 60 5.09 -26.83 -4.07
CA ARG A 60 6.30 -27.16 -4.82
C ARG A 60 5.97 -27.53 -6.28
N SER A 61 4.90 -28.30 -6.49
CA SER A 61 4.46 -28.70 -7.82
C SER A 61 4.07 -27.49 -8.69
N ALA A 62 3.41 -26.46 -8.10
CA ALA A 62 3.11 -25.23 -8.80
C ALA A 62 4.39 -24.45 -9.15
N ALA A 63 5.38 -24.40 -8.25
CA ALA A 63 6.65 -23.76 -8.49
C ALA A 63 7.46 -24.47 -9.60
N GLU A 64 7.55 -25.79 -9.59
CA GLU A 64 8.24 -26.58 -10.61
C GLU A 64 7.57 -26.45 -11.99
N SER A 65 6.23 -26.50 -12.02
CA SER A 65 5.47 -26.25 -13.24
C SER A 65 5.72 -24.85 -13.79
N ALA A 66 5.75 -23.83 -12.91
CA ALA A 66 6.02 -22.46 -13.26
C ALA A 66 7.45 -22.28 -13.81
N PHE A 67 8.43 -22.90 -13.19
CA PHE A 67 9.82 -22.87 -13.67
C PHE A 67 9.94 -23.45 -15.10
N LYS A 68 9.35 -24.61 -15.34
CA LYS A 68 9.33 -25.27 -16.67
C LYS A 68 8.61 -24.44 -17.74
N GLN A 69 7.54 -23.74 -17.37
CA GLN A 69 6.75 -22.92 -18.31
C GLN A 69 7.42 -21.59 -18.69
N GLY A 70 8.47 -21.21 -17.96
CA GLY A 70 9.23 -20.00 -18.20
C GLY A 70 8.57 -18.73 -17.69
N TYR A 71 9.39 -17.71 -17.44
CA TYR A 71 9.00 -16.42 -16.88
C TYR A 71 7.88 -15.71 -17.66
N GLU A 72 7.97 -15.74 -18.99
CA GLU A 72 7.06 -15.03 -19.88
C GLU A 72 5.59 -15.40 -19.66
N LYS A 73 5.31 -16.66 -19.37
CA LYS A 73 3.94 -17.15 -19.18
C LYS A 73 3.32 -16.67 -17.87
N PHE A 74 4.13 -16.41 -16.84
CA PHE A 74 3.66 -15.97 -15.53
C PHE A 74 3.60 -14.46 -15.36
N TYR A 75 4.26 -13.72 -16.22
CA TYR A 75 4.23 -12.25 -16.21
C TYR A 75 3.36 -11.63 -17.32
N LYS A 76 3.05 -12.40 -18.39
CA LYS A 76 2.13 -11.95 -19.44
C LYS A 76 0.66 -12.21 -19.16
N SER A 77 0.32 -12.96 -18.14
CA SER A 77 -1.07 -13.32 -17.84
C SER A 77 -1.58 -12.67 -16.57
N HIS A 78 -1.92 -11.41 -16.64
CA HIS A 78 -3.08 -10.77 -16.02
C HIS A 78 -3.33 -9.39 -16.66
N PRO A 79 -3.86 -9.34 -17.90
CA PRO A 79 -4.71 -8.23 -18.26
C PRO A 79 -6.12 -8.60 -17.79
N SER A 80 -6.60 -8.04 -16.71
CA SER A 80 -8.04 -7.94 -16.53
C SER A 80 -8.55 -7.02 -17.64
N GLU A 81 -9.28 -7.59 -18.61
CA GLU A 81 -9.79 -6.93 -19.82
C GLU A 81 -10.69 -5.69 -19.57
N LYS A 82 -10.90 -5.33 -18.33
CA LYS A 82 -11.68 -4.14 -17.95
C LYS A 82 -10.85 -2.87 -17.71
N ASN A 83 -9.51 -2.93 -17.83
CA ASN A 83 -8.64 -1.78 -17.59
C ASN A 83 -7.85 -1.29 -18.81
N SER A 84 -8.05 -1.88 -19.99
CA SER A 84 -7.24 -1.57 -21.18
C SER A 84 -7.37 -0.11 -21.64
N ALA A 85 -8.53 0.50 -21.54
CA ALA A 85 -8.73 1.90 -21.91
C ALA A 85 -8.12 2.88 -20.87
N LYS A 86 -8.16 2.54 -19.58
CA LYS A 86 -7.54 3.34 -18.50
C LYS A 86 -6.01 3.19 -18.45
N GLN A 87 -5.49 2.05 -18.87
CA GLN A 87 -4.04 1.78 -18.91
C GLN A 87 -3.36 2.41 -20.13
N LEU A 88 -4.07 2.63 -21.22
CA LEU A 88 -3.57 3.38 -22.41
C LEU A 88 -3.39 4.87 -22.12
N ILE A 89 -4.19 5.46 -21.21
CA ILE A 89 -3.99 6.83 -20.72
C ILE A 89 -2.72 6.93 -19.86
N LEU A 90 -2.25 5.84 -19.26
CA LEU A 90 -1.00 5.77 -18.48
C LEU A 90 0.26 5.78 -19.34
N LEU A 91 0.14 5.60 -20.67
CA LEU A 91 1.26 5.60 -21.62
C LEU A 91 1.38 6.92 -22.42
N GLN A 92 0.49 7.87 -22.19
CA GLN A 92 0.60 9.18 -22.79
C GLN A 92 1.70 9.98 -22.09
N ASP A 93 2.74 10.29 -22.84
CA ASP A 93 3.86 11.21 -22.56
C ASP A 93 4.04 11.63 -21.08
N GLN A 94 4.66 10.76 -20.29
CA GLN A 94 4.96 11.01 -18.87
C GLN A 94 6.20 11.93 -18.69
N SER A 95 6.56 12.73 -19.69
CA SER A 95 7.67 13.67 -19.57
C SER A 95 7.38 14.76 -18.52
N LYS A 96 6.11 15.05 -18.27
CA LYS A 96 5.68 16.08 -17.30
C LYS A 96 4.48 15.63 -16.48
N PRO A 97 4.36 16.07 -15.21
CA PRO A 97 3.17 15.83 -14.41
C PRO A 97 1.97 16.63 -14.91
N ILE A 98 0.76 16.13 -14.63
CA ILE A 98 -0.47 16.89 -14.79
C ILE A 98 -0.49 17.95 -13.68
N LEU A 99 -0.32 19.22 -14.03
CA LEU A 99 -0.25 20.30 -13.05
C LEU A 99 -1.60 20.56 -12.37
N ARG A 100 -2.72 20.45 -13.11
CA ARG A 100 -4.06 20.50 -12.55
C ARG A 100 -4.38 19.20 -11.81
N SER A 101 -3.80 19.05 -10.64
CA SER A 101 -3.88 17.84 -9.80
C SER A 101 -3.67 18.18 -8.34
N LEU A 102 -3.94 17.21 -7.46
CA LEU A 102 -3.61 17.27 -6.04
C LEU A 102 -2.42 16.35 -5.77
N SER A 103 -1.33 16.90 -5.26
CA SER A 103 -0.20 16.12 -4.75
C SER A 103 -0.37 15.90 -3.25
N VAL A 104 -0.14 14.68 -2.78
CA VAL A 104 -0.25 14.34 -1.35
C VAL A 104 0.99 13.61 -0.87
N ASP A 105 1.38 13.90 0.36
CA ASP A 105 2.56 13.32 1.00
C ASP A 105 2.42 13.33 2.52
N ALA A 106 3.33 12.63 3.21
CA ALA A 106 3.45 12.61 4.65
C ALA A 106 4.89 12.82 5.09
N ALA A 107 5.06 13.39 6.28
CA ALA A 107 6.33 13.45 6.97
C ALA A 107 6.27 12.66 8.27
N TRP A 108 7.34 11.96 8.57
CA TRP A 108 7.48 11.19 9.80
C TRP A 108 8.87 11.37 10.40
N ASN A 109 8.89 11.75 11.66
CA ASN A 109 10.13 11.85 12.42
C ASN A 109 10.42 10.51 13.11
N SER A 110 11.51 9.84 12.71
CA SER A 110 11.89 8.53 13.24
C SER A 110 12.33 8.55 14.72
N VAL A 111 12.70 9.72 15.26
CA VAL A 111 13.10 9.87 16.67
C VAL A 111 11.89 10.13 17.54
N THR A 112 11.09 11.14 17.22
CA THR A 112 9.92 11.54 18.02
C THR A 112 8.69 10.68 17.73
N LYS A 113 8.70 9.86 16.64
CA LYS A 113 7.56 9.06 16.17
C LYS A 113 6.33 9.90 15.80
N VAL A 114 6.53 11.16 15.52
CA VAL A 114 5.47 12.08 15.11
C VAL A 114 5.32 12.06 13.60
N MET A 115 4.08 12.00 13.15
CA MET A 115 3.68 11.99 11.74
C MET A 115 2.73 13.15 11.44
N GLU A 116 2.85 13.70 10.27
CA GLU A 116 1.90 14.66 9.71
C GLU A 116 1.73 14.36 8.22
N TYR A 117 0.62 14.82 7.62
CA TYR A 117 0.39 14.67 6.20
C TYR A 117 -0.33 15.88 5.61
N ARG A 118 -0.13 16.12 4.32
CA ARG A 118 -0.74 17.23 3.62
C ARG A 118 -1.09 16.92 2.18
N GLY A 119 -1.93 17.78 1.61
CA GLY A 119 -2.21 17.83 0.18
C GLY A 119 -2.07 19.25 -0.34
N VAL A 120 -1.38 19.38 -1.47
CA VAL A 120 -1.16 20.66 -2.13
C VAL A 120 -1.64 20.60 -3.58
N TYR A 121 -2.14 21.71 -4.09
CA TYR A 121 -2.44 21.84 -5.51
C TYR A 121 -1.13 21.88 -6.30
N THR A 122 -0.94 20.93 -7.19
CA THR A 122 0.35 20.63 -7.81
C THR A 122 0.94 21.81 -8.58
N GLU A 123 0.09 22.58 -9.28
CA GLU A 123 0.53 23.70 -10.11
C GLU A 123 1.11 24.87 -9.31
N THR A 124 0.49 25.18 -8.16
CA THR A 124 0.83 26.40 -7.39
C THR A 124 1.54 26.10 -6.08
N GLY A 125 1.55 24.84 -5.62
CA GLY A 125 2.01 24.47 -4.28
C GLY A 125 1.06 24.93 -3.15
N GLN A 126 -0.13 25.47 -3.48
CA GLN A 126 -1.10 25.87 -2.48
C GLN A 126 -1.56 24.68 -1.64
N GLU A 127 -1.39 24.77 -0.34
CA GLU A 127 -1.85 23.76 0.60
C GLU A 127 -3.38 23.76 0.67
N TRP A 128 -4.01 22.59 0.41
CA TRP A 128 -5.45 22.42 0.51
C TRP A 128 -5.83 21.82 1.85
N PHE A 129 -4.99 21.00 2.42
CA PHE A 129 -5.13 20.48 3.76
C PHE A 129 -3.78 20.06 4.36
N HIS A 130 -3.71 20.17 5.68
CA HIS A 130 -2.62 19.69 6.52
C HIS A 130 -3.23 19.09 7.79
N LYS A 131 -2.70 17.95 8.23
CA LYS A 131 -3.13 17.25 9.43
C LYS A 131 -1.95 16.71 10.21
N GLY A 132 -2.09 16.76 11.51
CA GLY A 132 -1.07 16.40 12.49
C GLY A 132 -0.68 17.61 13.36
N PRO A 133 0.31 17.46 14.23
CA PRO A 133 1.17 16.28 14.42
C PRO A 133 0.45 15.13 15.12
N PHE A 134 0.66 13.90 14.66
CA PHE A 134 0.13 12.68 15.26
C PHE A 134 1.25 11.86 15.89
N PRO A 135 1.27 11.67 17.21
CA PRO A 135 2.27 10.85 17.87
C PRO A 135 2.09 9.36 17.58
N HIS A 136 3.16 8.60 17.72
CA HIS A 136 3.18 7.14 17.59
C HIS A 136 2.55 6.59 16.29
N ALA A 137 2.67 7.36 15.20
CA ALA A 137 2.24 6.97 13.86
C ALA A 137 3.44 6.64 12.96
N THR A 138 3.20 6.26 11.70
CA THR A 138 4.24 5.93 10.73
C THR A 138 4.04 6.69 9.42
N ASN A 139 5.10 6.84 8.62
CA ASN A 139 5.02 7.50 7.32
C ASN A 139 3.96 6.86 6.41
N ASN A 140 3.96 5.53 6.28
CA ASN A 140 2.99 4.82 5.45
C ASN A 140 1.53 5.10 5.84
N VAL A 141 1.26 5.30 7.14
CA VAL A 141 -0.07 5.68 7.62
C VAL A 141 -0.43 7.08 7.18
N GLY A 142 0.50 8.03 7.32
CA GLY A 142 0.27 9.41 6.86
C GLY A 142 0.00 9.47 5.35
N GLU A 143 0.78 8.79 4.54
CA GLU A 143 0.60 8.70 3.09
C GLU A 143 -0.76 8.10 2.71
N PHE A 144 -1.19 7.02 3.40
CA PHE A 144 -2.51 6.42 3.18
C PHE A 144 -3.64 7.40 3.54
N LEU A 145 -3.55 8.05 4.70
CA LEU A 145 -4.54 9.03 5.14
C LEU A 145 -4.58 10.25 4.20
N ALA A 146 -3.43 10.71 3.71
CA ALA A 146 -3.34 11.81 2.76
C ALA A 146 -4.09 11.52 1.45
N ILE A 147 -3.94 10.31 0.90
CA ILE A 147 -4.67 9.90 -0.31
C ILE A 147 -6.17 9.87 -0.04
N VAL A 148 -6.61 9.23 1.06
CA VAL A 148 -8.05 9.08 1.35
C VAL A 148 -8.70 10.43 1.64
N HIS A 149 -7.98 11.31 2.36
CA HIS A 149 -8.42 12.69 2.60
C HIS A 149 -8.57 13.45 1.26
N GLY A 150 -7.59 13.35 0.37
CA GLY A 150 -7.66 13.94 -0.98
C GLY A 150 -8.84 13.44 -1.79
N LEU A 151 -9.08 12.12 -1.80
CA LEU A 151 -10.25 11.51 -2.47
C LEU A 151 -11.57 12.04 -1.92
N ALA A 152 -11.70 12.11 -0.59
CA ALA A 152 -12.91 12.61 0.06
C ALA A 152 -13.14 14.08 -0.26
N LEU A 153 -12.09 14.91 -0.21
CA LEU A 153 -12.15 16.34 -0.53
C LEU A 153 -12.56 16.58 -1.99
N ILE A 154 -11.91 15.89 -2.95
CA ILE A 154 -12.20 16.01 -4.38
C ILE A 154 -13.65 15.63 -4.65
N LYS A 155 -14.13 14.51 -4.07
CA LYS A 155 -15.53 14.08 -4.20
C LYS A 155 -16.49 15.10 -3.60
N GLN A 156 -16.21 15.61 -2.41
CA GLN A 156 -17.06 16.61 -1.74
C GLN A 156 -17.16 17.91 -2.53
N LYS A 157 -16.07 18.35 -3.15
CA LYS A 157 -16.01 19.59 -3.93
C LYS A 157 -16.45 19.43 -5.39
N GLY A 158 -16.65 18.19 -5.85
CA GLY A 158 -17.01 17.92 -7.25
C GLY A 158 -15.88 18.24 -8.24
N TYR A 159 -14.62 18.15 -7.79
CA TYR A 159 -13.49 18.41 -8.67
C TYR A 159 -13.20 17.19 -9.56
N ASP A 160 -12.83 17.45 -10.80
CA ASP A 160 -12.35 16.45 -11.75
C ASP A 160 -10.84 16.64 -11.97
N ILE A 161 -10.07 16.19 -11.00
CA ILE A 161 -8.61 16.25 -11.02
C ILE A 161 -8.02 14.97 -10.44
N PRO A 162 -6.85 14.49 -10.91
CA PRO A 162 -6.17 13.34 -10.33
C PRO A 162 -5.44 13.68 -9.03
N ILE A 163 -5.07 12.63 -8.30
CA ILE A 163 -4.16 12.70 -7.14
C ILE A 163 -2.82 12.09 -7.52
N TYR A 164 -1.73 12.73 -7.11
CA TYR A 164 -0.39 12.18 -7.12
C TYR A 164 0.09 11.83 -5.71
N THR A 165 0.77 10.71 -5.60
CA THR A 165 1.52 10.28 -4.41
C THR A 165 2.79 9.56 -4.84
N ASP A 166 3.85 9.63 -4.06
CA ASP A 166 5.06 8.85 -4.30
C ASP A 166 5.12 7.53 -3.52
N SER A 167 4.06 7.21 -2.76
CA SER A 167 3.96 5.98 -1.97
C SER A 167 3.29 4.82 -2.69
N MET A 168 4.05 3.82 -3.08
CA MET A 168 3.51 2.55 -3.59
C MET A 168 2.77 1.75 -2.52
N THR A 169 3.18 1.86 -1.26
CA THR A 169 2.55 1.20 -0.12
C THR A 169 1.15 1.73 0.09
N ALA A 170 1.00 3.06 0.16
CA ALA A 170 -0.29 3.72 0.33
C ALA A 170 -1.24 3.42 -0.84
N LEU A 171 -0.75 3.45 -2.10
CA LEU A 171 -1.52 3.04 -3.28
C LEU A 171 -2.05 1.61 -3.16
N SER A 172 -1.22 0.68 -2.66
CA SER A 172 -1.63 -0.71 -2.45
C SER A 172 -2.73 -0.81 -1.39
N TRP A 173 -2.64 -0.05 -0.30
CA TRP A 173 -3.63 -0.04 0.78
C TRP A 173 -4.97 0.55 0.33
N VAL A 174 -4.94 1.63 -0.44
CA VAL A 174 -6.15 2.24 -1.01
C VAL A 174 -6.87 1.26 -1.94
N ARG A 175 -6.14 0.57 -2.83
CA ARG A 175 -6.72 -0.47 -3.72
C ARG A 175 -7.36 -1.62 -2.94
N LYS A 176 -6.76 -2.03 -1.82
CA LYS A 176 -7.28 -3.09 -0.94
C LYS A 176 -8.40 -2.58 -0.02
N LYS A 177 -8.62 -1.26 0.02
CA LYS A 177 -9.52 -0.58 0.96
C LYS A 177 -9.21 -0.93 2.42
N LYS A 178 -7.94 -1.21 2.71
CA LYS A 178 -7.44 -1.65 4.02
C LYS A 178 -5.96 -1.35 4.18
N HIS A 179 -5.59 -0.70 5.29
CA HIS A 179 -4.19 -0.55 5.67
C HIS A 179 -3.61 -1.86 6.22
N ASN A 180 -2.29 -1.97 6.24
CA ASN A 180 -1.57 -3.09 6.85
C ASN A 180 -0.53 -2.59 7.87
N SER A 181 -0.89 -1.54 8.61
CA SER A 181 -0.08 -1.01 9.68
C SER A 181 -0.25 -1.84 10.96
N VAL A 182 0.84 -1.97 11.71
CA VAL A 182 0.87 -2.66 13.02
C VAL A 182 1.04 -1.65 14.17
N ILE A 183 0.43 -0.47 14.05
CA ILE A 183 0.41 0.51 15.15
C ILE A 183 -0.35 -0.10 16.33
N LEU A 184 0.33 -0.18 17.47
CA LEU A 184 -0.30 -0.61 18.73
C LEU A 184 -1.06 0.57 19.34
N PRO A 185 -2.29 0.35 19.84
CA PRO A 185 -3.06 1.39 20.51
C PRO A 185 -2.33 1.91 21.77
N THR A 186 -2.27 3.23 21.90
CA THR A 186 -1.80 3.95 23.07
C THR A 186 -2.73 5.14 23.32
N ALA A 187 -2.70 5.73 24.51
CA ALA A 187 -3.51 6.92 24.79
C ALA A 187 -3.19 8.10 23.86
N ASP A 188 -1.96 8.16 23.35
CA ASP A 188 -1.49 9.30 22.55
C ASP A 188 -1.80 9.15 21.05
N ASN A 189 -2.19 7.96 20.58
CA ASN A 189 -2.44 7.72 19.14
C ASN A 189 -3.89 7.33 18.80
N GLU A 190 -4.81 7.52 19.72
CA GLU A 190 -6.22 7.20 19.54
C GLU A 190 -6.81 7.96 18.33
N GLU A 191 -6.44 9.24 18.17
CA GLU A 191 -6.89 10.05 17.03
C GLU A 191 -6.47 9.47 15.68
N VAL A 192 -5.23 9.00 15.53
CA VAL A 192 -4.77 8.44 14.27
C VAL A 192 -5.40 7.07 13.98
N LEU A 193 -5.72 6.31 15.03
CA LEU A 193 -6.45 5.03 14.88
C LEU A 193 -7.89 5.27 14.43
N ASP A 194 -8.59 6.27 14.99
CA ASP A 194 -9.92 6.70 14.52
C ASP A 194 -9.88 7.15 13.05
N LEU A 195 -8.88 7.96 12.69
CA LEU A 195 -8.70 8.39 11.30
C LEU A 195 -8.48 7.21 10.34
N LEU A 196 -7.71 6.19 10.74
CA LEU A 196 -7.51 4.98 9.95
C LEU A 196 -8.82 4.20 9.75
N GLU A 197 -9.59 4.01 10.81
CA GLU A 197 -10.89 3.34 10.73
C GLU A 197 -11.86 4.11 9.83
N ARG A 198 -11.94 5.43 10.00
CA ARG A 198 -12.77 6.30 9.16
C ARG A 198 -12.33 6.27 7.70
N ALA A 199 -11.03 6.26 7.42
CA ALA A 199 -10.50 6.17 6.06
C ALA A 199 -10.88 4.84 5.39
N GLU A 200 -10.74 3.71 6.10
CA GLU A 200 -11.18 2.41 5.58
C GLU A 200 -12.70 2.36 5.37
N ASN A 201 -13.47 2.88 6.31
CA ASN A 201 -14.92 2.95 6.21
C ASN A 201 -15.34 3.81 5.01
N TRP A 202 -14.67 4.95 4.80
CA TRP A 202 -14.92 5.79 3.63
C TRP A 202 -14.65 5.05 2.32
N LEU A 203 -13.51 4.36 2.20
CA LEU A 203 -13.16 3.58 1.01
C LEU A 203 -14.13 2.42 0.74
N ARG A 204 -14.67 1.79 1.78
CA ARG A 204 -15.66 0.70 1.64
C ARG A 204 -17.01 1.22 1.16
N ASN A 205 -17.45 2.36 1.69
CA ASN A 205 -18.80 2.88 1.49
C ASN A 205 -18.92 3.90 0.34
N ASN A 206 -17.80 4.30 -0.26
CA ASN A 206 -17.77 5.26 -1.36
C ASN A 206 -17.17 4.68 -2.64
N THR A 207 -17.77 5.08 -3.76
CA THR A 207 -17.15 4.98 -5.08
C THR A 207 -16.51 6.31 -5.43
N TYR A 208 -15.42 6.26 -6.16
CA TYR A 208 -14.74 7.45 -6.70
C TYR A 208 -14.17 7.13 -8.08
N GLU A 209 -14.18 8.11 -8.96
CA GLU A 209 -13.59 8.02 -10.31
C GLU A 209 -12.24 8.72 -10.39
N THR A 210 -11.87 9.46 -9.36
CA THR A 210 -10.59 10.19 -9.24
C THR A 210 -9.41 9.27 -9.51
N PRO A 211 -8.61 9.50 -10.56
CA PRO A 211 -7.41 8.74 -10.81
C PRO A 211 -6.36 9.04 -9.74
N ILE A 212 -5.61 7.99 -9.34
CA ILE A 212 -4.49 8.14 -8.42
C ILE A 212 -3.23 7.64 -9.13
N TYR A 213 -2.26 8.52 -9.30
CA TYR A 213 -1.02 8.27 -10.01
C TYR A 213 0.19 8.25 -9.08
N LYS A 214 1.17 7.44 -9.45
CA LYS A 214 2.49 7.47 -8.82
C LYS A 214 3.26 8.68 -9.36
N TRP A 215 3.78 9.50 -8.45
CA TRP A 215 4.71 10.57 -8.80
C TRP A 215 6.05 10.00 -9.29
N ASN A 216 6.60 10.57 -10.35
CA ASN A 216 7.86 10.12 -10.94
C ASN A 216 9.02 10.98 -10.42
N THR A 217 9.43 10.74 -9.18
CA THR A 217 10.52 11.46 -8.54
C THR A 217 11.81 11.52 -9.38
N PRO A 218 12.27 10.44 -10.04
CA PRO A 218 13.46 10.50 -10.88
C PRO A 218 13.40 11.52 -12.03
N LEU A 219 12.21 11.75 -12.61
CA LEU A 219 12.05 12.68 -13.74
C LEU A 219 11.61 14.07 -13.31
N TRP A 220 10.81 14.18 -12.25
CA TRP A 220 10.12 15.42 -11.91
C TRP A 220 10.64 16.08 -10.64
N GLY A 221 11.62 15.45 -9.95
CA GLY A 221 12.09 15.91 -8.63
C GLY A 221 11.10 15.51 -7.52
N GLU A 222 11.24 16.14 -6.35
CA GLU A 222 10.38 15.85 -5.20
C GLU A 222 8.93 16.22 -5.50
N ILE A 223 8.00 15.49 -4.91
CA ILE A 223 6.57 15.78 -5.05
C ILE A 223 6.25 17.14 -4.40
N PRO A 224 5.38 17.97 -4.98
CA PRO A 224 5.06 19.30 -4.42
C PRO A 224 4.57 19.27 -2.97
N ALA A 225 4.01 18.15 -2.52
CA ALA A 225 3.59 17.95 -1.13
C ALA A 225 4.74 17.54 -0.19
N ASP A 226 5.98 17.32 -0.68
CA ASP A 226 7.13 16.97 0.17
C ASP A 226 7.39 18.05 1.22
N PHE A 227 7.63 17.63 2.45
CA PHE A 227 7.81 18.53 3.59
C PHE A 227 9.20 19.19 3.65
N GLY A 228 10.13 18.81 2.75
CA GLY A 228 11.50 19.35 2.72
C GLY A 228 12.34 18.99 3.95
N ARG A 229 11.94 17.98 4.71
CA ARG A 229 12.65 17.52 5.92
C ARG A 229 13.48 16.30 5.58
N LYS A 230 14.70 16.52 5.16
CA LYS A 230 15.72 15.47 4.92
C LYS A 230 16.81 15.53 5.97
#